data_90ce763949f714f0d865079331223760
#
_entry.id   90ce763949f714f0d865079331223760
#
_cell.length_a   1.000
_cell.length_b   1.000
_cell.length_c   1.000
_cell.angle_alpha   90.00
_cell.angle_beta   90.00
_cell.angle_gamma   90.00
#
_symmetry.space_group_name_H-M   'P 1'
#
loop_
_entity.id
_entity.type
_entity.pdbx_description
1 polymer ?
#
loop_
_entity_poly.entity_id
_entity_poly.type
_entity_poly.pdbx_seq_one_letter_code
_entity_poly.pdbx_strand_id
1 'polypeptide(L)'
;DPEVIEEPTLKEVRMKSGESAEKLCARLIQRYRENGYFERKVLQGNVVYSREACIFLNEVRSIRNIIGQNNLKPDEVTILCSESKASELPKGFVAGGLCADRNNPVNKTFTFCTKASFEGVDFYSTNASTYIFINAGKEWQTLDIMLDIPQILGRQRLDMNPFRYDAT
;
A
#
# COMPACT_ATOMS: atom_id res chain seq x y z
N ASP A 1 17.82 -21.70 -17.79
CA ASP A 1 17.96 -20.24 -17.69
C ASP A 1 18.22 -19.86 -16.25
N PRO A 2 19.20 -19.00 -16.00
CA PRO A 2 19.36 -18.47 -14.67
C PRO A 2 18.07 -17.73 -14.29
N GLU A 3 17.53 -18.03 -13.12
CA GLU A 3 16.40 -17.28 -12.61
C GLU A 3 16.76 -15.80 -12.58
N VAL A 4 16.02 -15.01 -13.33
CA VAL A 4 16.17 -13.56 -13.28
C VAL A 4 15.55 -13.12 -11.97
N ILE A 5 16.39 -12.84 -10.97
CA ILE A 5 15.94 -12.22 -9.73
C ILE A 5 15.65 -10.77 -10.06
N GLU A 6 14.37 -10.43 -10.16
CA GLU A 6 13.97 -9.03 -10.31
C GLU A 6 14.30 -8.28 -9.02
N GLU A 7 15.12 -7.25 -9.15
CA GLU A 7 15.42 -6.38 -8.02
C GLU A 7 14.26 -5.41 -7.78
N PRO A 8 13.94 -5.09 -6.51
CA PRO A 8 12.94 -4.08 -6.20
C PRO A 8 13.28 -2.73 -6.81
N THR A 9 12.30 -2.09 -7.42
CA THR A 9 12.42 -0.73 -7.94
C THR A 9 11.80 0.23 -6.94
N LEU A 10 12.59 1.16 -6.44
CA LEU A 10 12.14 2.19 -5.51
C LEU A 10 12.09 3.54 -6.22
N LYS A 11 10.90 4.12 -6.27
CA LYS A 11 10.70 5.50 -6.70
C LYS A 11 10.50 6.37 -5.47
N GLU A 12 11.43 7.28 -5.22
CA GLU A 12 11.36 8.21 -4.09
C GLU A 12 10.73 9.52 -4.54
N VAL A 13 9.69 9.95 -3.82
CA VAL A 13 9.06 11.26 -4.02
C VAL A 13 9.21 12.06 -2.72
N ARG A 14 9.90 13.19 -2.81
CA ARG A 14 10.12 14.06 -1.65
C ARG A 14 8.97 15.05 -1.49
N MET A 15 8.55 15.25 -0.25
CA MET A 15 7.54 16.23 0.10
C MET A 15 8.08 17.66 -0.09
N LYS A 16 7.26 18.52 -0.67
CA LYS A 16 7.51 19.95 -0.70
C LYS A 16 7.26 20.57 0.68
N SER A 17 7.80 21.77 0.91
CA SER A 17 7.53 22.52 2.12
C SER A 17 6.01 22.70 2.33
N GLY A 18 5.52 22.40 3.53
CA GLY A 18 4.09 22.47 3.88
C GLY A 18 3.25 21.26 3.48
N GLU A 19 3.84 20.26 2.83
CA GLU A 19 3.17 18.98 2.57
C GLU A 19 3.37 18.01 3.73
N SER A 20 2.39 17.13 3.93
CA SER A 20 2.46 16.02 4.88
C SER A 20 2.24 14.69 4.16
N ALA A 21 2.63 13.60 4.81
CA ALA A 21 2.35 12.25 4.30
C ALA A 21 0.84 12.05 4.08
N GLU A 22 0.01 12.58 4.98
CA GLU A 22 -1.45 12.49 4.86
C GLU A 22 -1.98 13.21 3.62
N LYS A 23 -1.44 14.39 3.28
CA LYS A 23 -1.82 15.14 2.08
C LYS A 23 -1.40 14.41 0.80
N LEU A 24 -0.21 13.83 0.78
CA LEU A 24 0.24 13.03 -0.37
C LEU A 24 -0.62 11.80 -0.56
N CYS A 25 -0.96 11.11 0.53
CA CYS A 25 -1.84 9.97 0.49
C CYS A 25 -3.25 10.36 0.00
N ALA A 26 -3.76 11.51 0.41
CA ALA A 26 -5.04 12.02 -0.06
C ALA A 26 -5.06 12.24 -1.59
N ARG A 27 -3.97 12.75 -2.15
CA ARG A 27 -3.84 12.90 -3.61
C ARG A 27 -3.82 11.55 -4.32
N LEU A 28 -3.12 10.58 -3.76
CA LEU A 28 -3.10 9.21 -4.29
C LEU A 28 -4.51 8.60 -4.31
N ILE A 29 -5.23 8.70 -3.20
CA ILE A 29 -6.61 8.21 -3.08
C ILE A 29 -7.51 8.88 -4.11
N GLN A 30 -7.40 10.18 -4.27
CA GLN A 30 -8.18 10.93 -5.24
C GLN A 30 -7.93 10.44 -6.67
N ARG A 31 -6.68 10.15 -7.04
CA ARG A 31 -6.35 9.59 -8.36
C ARG A 31 -7.00 8.25 -8.60
N TYR A 32 -6.96 7.36 -7.62
CA TYR A 32 -7.64 6.06 -7.73
C TYR A 32 -9.16 6.22 -7.87
N ARG A 33 -9.75 7.16 -7.17
CA ARG A 33 -11.19 7.42 -7.24
C ARG A 33 -11.61 8.04 -8.58
N GLU A 34 -10.83 8.99 -9.10
CA GLU A 34 -11.14 9.68 -10.35
C GLU A 34 -10.88 8.82 -11.58
N ASN A 35 -9.75 8.13 -11.61
CA ASN A 35 -9.28 7.41 -12.79
C ASN A 35 -9.44 5.88 -12.68
N GLY A 36 -9.66 5.36 -11.47
CA GLY A 36 -9.67 3.93 -11.21
C GLY A 36 -8.28 3.31 -11.10
N TYR A 37 -7.22 4.10 -11.23
CA TYR A 37 -5.83 3.67 -11.12
C TYR A 37 -4.91 4.87 -10.88
N PHE A 38 -3.69 4.61 -10.44
CA PHE A 38 -2.62 5.63 -10.37
C PHE A 38 -1.46 5.31 -11.32
N GLU A 39 -1.05 4.05 -11.38
CA GLU A 39 0.06 3.59 -12.20
C GLU A 39 -0.41 2.66 -13.30
N ARG A 40 0.34 2.63 -14.40
CA ARG A 40 0.13 1.72 -15.50
C ARG A 40 1.47 1.28 -16.08
N LYS A 41 1.48 0.07 -16.65
CA LYS A 41 2.62 -0.46 -17.40
C LYS A 41 2.17 -1.01 -18.74
N VAL A 42 3.01 -0.85 -19.75
CA VAL A 42 2.79 -1.48 -21.06
C VAL A 42 3.64 -2.74 -21.12
N LEU A 43 2.99 -3.89 -21.26
CA LEU A 43 3.64 -5.20 -21.32
C LEU A 43 3.18 -5.92 -22.58
N GLN A 44 4.12 -6.25 -23.48
CA GLN A 44 3.84 -6.99 -24.73
C GLN A 44 2.68 -6.36 -25.52
N GLY A 45 2.65 -5.03 -25.61
CA GLY A 45 1.60 -4.29 -26.32
C GLY A 45 0.28 -4.11 -25.54
N ASN A 46 0.15 -4.68 -24.35
CA ASN A 46 -1.03 -4.53 -23.50
C ASN A 46 -0.75 -3.57 -22.35
N VAL A 47 -1.75 -2.76 -22.02
CA VAL A 47 -1.65 -1.84 -20.88
C VAL A 47 -2.26 -2.49 -19.64
N VAL A 48 -1.46 -2.58 -18.58
CA VAL A 48 -1.91 -3.08 -17.28
C VAL A 48 -2.01 -1.89 -16.32
N TYR A 49 -3.17 -1.76 -15.68
CA TYR A 49 -3.46 -0.68 -14.74
C TYR A 49 -3.37 -1.20 -13.31
N SER A 50 -2.71 -0.44 -12.45
CA SER A 50 -2.72 -0.67 -11.00
C SER A 50 -4.01 -0.11 -10.41
N ARG A 51 -4.97 -0.99 -10.13
CA ARG A 51 -6.30 -0.63 -9.60
C ARG A 51 -6.42 -0.82 -8.11
N GLU A 52 -5.46 -1.45 -7.50
CA GLU A 52 -5.37 -1.70 -6.07
C GLU A 52 -4.12 -1.06 -5.49
N ALA A 53 -4.23 -0.49 -4.31
CA ALA A 53 -3.13 0.16 -3.62
C ALA A 53 -2.86 -0.52 -2.28
N CYS A 54 -1.60 -0.89 -2.04
CA CYS A 54 -1.12 -1.31 -0.75
C CYS A 54 -0.35 -0.15 -0.12
N ILE A 55 -0.90 0.45 0.92
CA ILE A 55 -0.42 1.72 1.49
C ILE A 55 0.12 1.49 2.90
N PHE A 56 1.41 1.77 3.07
CA PHE A 56 2.09 1.67 4.36
C PHE A 56 2.14 3.01 5.06
N LEU A 57 1.57 3.03 6.24
CA LEU A 57 1.61 4.16 7.17
C LEU A 57 1.94 3.60 8.55
N ASN A 58 3.01 4.06 9.16
CA ASN A 58 3.50 3.46 10.39
C ASN A 58 2.64 3.76 11.64
N GLU A 59 1.65 4.62 11.52
CA GLU A 59 0.76 5.00 12.63
C GLU A 59 -0.70 4.79 12.27
N VAL A 60 -1.42 4.06 13.11
CA VAL A 60 -2.88 3.87 12.96
C VAL A 60 -3.63 5.21 13.01
N ARG A 61 -3.11 6.17 13.77
CA ARG A 61 -3.66 7.53 13.83
C ARG A 61 -3.68 8.19 12.44
N SER A 62 -2.62 8.03 11.66
CA SER A 62 -2.56 8.54 10.28
C SER A 62 -3.58 7.85 9.40
N ILE A 63 -3.74 6.55 9.52
CA ILE A 63 -4.76 5.78 8.79
C ILE A 63 -6.15 6.31 9.12
N ARG A 64 -6.46 6.51 10.40
CA ARG A 64 -7.73 7.05 10.86
C ARG A 64 -7.99 8.44 10.28
N ASN A 65 -7.00 9.31 10.31
CA ASN A 65 -7.13 10.67 9.77
C ASN A 65 -7.39 10.66 8.26
N ILE A 66 -6.69 9.82 7.51
CA ILE A 66 -6.88 9.67 6.07
C ILE A 66 -8.28 9.17 5.74
N ILE A 67 -8.77 8.17 6.46
CA ILE A 67 -10.12 7.66 6.29
C ILE A 67 -11.14 8.78 6.49
N GLY A 68 -11.02 9.53 7.57
CA GLY A 68 -11.94 10.62 7.88
C GLY A 68 -11.88 11.78 6.89
N GLN A 69 -10.68 12.25 6.58
CA GLN A 69 -10.46 13.39 5.68
C GLN A 69 -10.91 13.10 4.24
N ASN A 70 -10.81 11.85 3.79
CA ASN A 70 -11.17 11.45 2.44
C ASN A 70 -12.53 10.75 2.35
N ASN A 71 -13.24 10.68 3.46
CA ASN A 71 -14.56 10.05 3.54
C ASN A 71 -14.57 8.63 2.92
N LEU A 72 -13.57 7.83 3.27
CA LEU A 72 -13.45 6.45 2.83
C LEU A 72 -14.51 5.58 3.49
N LYS A 73 -15.03 4.61 2.76
CA LYS A 73 -16.03 3.67 3.24
C LYS A 73 -15.43 2.32 3.57
N PRO A 74 -16.03 1.54 4.48
CA PRO A 74 -15.51 0.21 4.84
C PRO A 74 -15.38 -0.76 3.66
N ASP A 75 -16.19 -0.63 2.61
CA ASP A 75 -16.10 -1.47 1.42
C ASP A 75 -14.95 -1.09 0.48
N GLU A 76 -14.36 0.09 0.65
CA GLU A 76 -13.18 0.53 -0.12
C GLU A 76 -11.85 0.16 0.55
N VAL A 77 -11.87 -0.20 1.83
CA VAL A 77 -10.65 -0.22 2.67
C VAL A 77 -10.52 -1.52 3.46
N THR A 78 -9.34 -2.12 3.38
CA THR A 78 -8.88 -3.14 4.32
C THR A 78 -7.79 -2.53 5.20
N ILE A 79 -7.81 -2.77 6.50
CA ILE A 79 -6.84 -2.22 7.44
C ILE A 79 -6.10 -3.35 8.15
N LEU A 80 -4.80 -3.40 7.98
CA LEU A 80 -3.91 -4.35 8.66
C LEU A 80 -3.13 -3.61 9.73
N CYS A 81 -3.55 -3.75 10.96
CA CYS A 81 -2.88 -3.22 12.15
C CYS A 81 -3.01 -4.20 13.31
N SER A 82 -2.29 -3.97 14.39
CA SER A 82 -2.39 -4.82 15.58
C SER A 82 -3.77 -4.71 16.22
N GLU A 83 -4.24 -5.79 16.83
CA GLU A 83 -5.53 -5.82 17.53
C GLU A 83 -5.62 -4.76 18.65
N SER A 84 -4.49 -4.51 19.33
CA SER A 84 -4.41 -3.49 20.38
C SER A 84 -4.70 -2.07 19.87
N LYS A 85 -4.54 -1.83 18.57
CA LYS A 85 -4.79 -0.55 17.92
C LYS A 85 -6.15 -0.47 17.23
N ALA A 86 -6.87 -1.57 17.14
CA ALA A 86 -8.18 -1.63 16.46
C ALA A 86 -9.20 -0.66 17.03
N SER A 87 -9.14 -0.38 18.34
CA SER A 87 -10.03 0.58 19.01
C SER A 87 -9.84 2.03 18.55
N GLU A 88 -8.70 2.35 17.93
CA GLU A 88 -8.43 3.69 17.41
C GLU A 88 -9.03 3.90 16.00
N LEU A 89 -9.56 2.86 15.37
CA LEU A 89 -10.18 2.95 14.05
C LEU A 89 -11.55 3.62 14.12
N PRO A 90 -11.97 4.30 13.04
CA PRO A 90 -13.30 4.88 12.99
C PRO A 90 -14.40 3.81 13.09
N LYS A 91 -15.58 4.24 13.54
CA LYS A 91 -16.75 3.35 13.66
C LYS A 91 -17.07 2.69 12.31
N GLY A 92 -17.29 1.39 12.35
CA GLY A 92 -17.59 0.59 11.16
C GLY A 92 -16.37 0.00 10.47
N PHE A 93 -15.16 0.39 10.88
CA PHE A 93 -13.92 -0.18 10.37
C PHE A 93 -13.36 -1.21 11.35
N VAL A 94 -12.79 -2.27 10.81
CA VAL A 94 -12.20 -3.36 11.61
C VAL A 94 -10.76 -3.62 11.17
N ALA A 95 -9.96 -4.17 12.07
CA ALA A 95 -8.61 -4.59 11.78
C ALA A 95 -8.61 -6.00 11.17
N GLY A 96 -7.76 -6.23 10.16
CA GLY A 96 -7.61 -7.51 9.49
C GLY A 96 -8.58 -7.70 8.32
N GLY A 97 -8.77 -8.95 7.91
CA GLY A 97 -9.79 -9.28 6.93
C GLY A 97 -9.35 -9.31 5.48
N LEU A 98 -8.11 -9.73 5.19
CA LEU A 98 -7.75 -10.07 3.82
C LEU A 98 -8.54 -11.30 3.38
N CYS A 99 -9.37 -11.13 2.34
CA CYS A 99 -10.15 -12.21 1.75
C CYS A 99 -9.55 -12.74 0.45
N ALA A 100 -8.59 -12.03 -0.13
CA ALA A 100 -7.94 -12.43 -1.36
C ALA A 100 -6.99 -13.62 -1.12
N ASP A 101 -7.00 -14.55 -2.05
CA ASP A 101 -6.10 -15.70 -2.07
C ASP A 101 -5.55 -15.92 -3.48
N ARG A 102 -4.74 -16.95 -3.66
CA ARG A 102 -4.13 -17.27 -4.95
C ARG A 102 -5.17 -17.56 -6.04
N ASN A 103 -6.33 -18.11 -5.68
CA ASN A 103 -7.39 -18.48 -6.61
C ASN A 103 -8.35 -17.31 -6.89
N ASN A 104 -8.46 -16.38 -5.94
CA ASN A 104 -9.29 -15.18 -6.07
C ASN A 104 -8.51 -13.95 -5.57
N PRO A 105 -7.54 -13.45 -6.36
CA PRO A 105 -6.62 -12.39 -5.94
C PRO A 105 -7.21 -10.99 -6.14
N VAL A 106 -8.41 -10.76 -5.59
CA VAL A 106 -9.13 -9.48 -5.69
C VAL A 106 -9.27 -8.88 -4.30
N ASN A 107 -8.75 -7.68 -4.13
CA ASN A 107 -8.82 -6.92 -2.89
C ASN A 107 -9.73 -5.71 -3.04
N LYS A 108 -10.06 -5.07 -1.93
CA LYS A 108 -10.62 -3.72 -1.94
C LYS A 108 -9.60 -2.75 -2.54
N THR A 109 -10.04 -1.58 -2.94
CA THR A 109 -9.18 -0.60 -3.63
C THR A 109 -7.95 -0.22 -2.79
N PHE A 110 -8.16 0.00 -1.50
CA PHE A 110 -7.09 0.43 -0.59
C PHE A 110 -6.88 -0.59 0.53
N THR A 111 -5.66 -1.05 0.67
CA THR A 111 -5.21 -1.82 1.83
C THR A 111 -4.21 -0.98 2.60
N PHE A 112 -4.61 -0.47 3.76
CA PHE A 112 -3.72 0.25 4.67
C PHE A 112 -3.07 -0.73 5.62
N CYS A 113 -1.78 -0.60 5.82
CA CYS A 113 -1.07 -1.48 6.75
C CYS A 113 0.02 -0.74 7.50
N THR A 114 0.21 -1.14 8.74
CA THR A 114 1.42 -0.82 9.47
C THR A 114 2.47 -1.88 9.18
N LYS A 115 3.75 -1.51 9.28
CA LYS A 115 4.87 -2.41 8.99
C LYS A 115 4.75 -3.75 9.75
N ALA A 116 4.57 -3.68 11.05
CA ALA A 116 4.53 -4.87 11.90
C ALA A 116 3.41 -5.85 11.53
N SER A 117 2.26 -5.32 11.13
CA SER A 117 1.11 -6.14 10.77
C SER A 117 1.22 -6.78 9.40
N PHE A 118 1.99 -6.17 8.49
CA PHE A 118 2.16 -6.71 7.14
C PHE A 118 3.23 -7.81 7.08
N GLU A 119 4.22 -7.80 7.95
CA GLU A 119 5.35 -8.75 7.93
C GLU A 119 4.92 -10.22 7.97
N GLY A 120 3.79 -10.55 8.56
CA GLY A 120 3.28 -11.91 8.66
C GLY A 120 2.19 -12.26 7.63
N VAL A 121 1.91 -11.38 6.66
CA VAL A 121 0.75 -11.52 5.77
C VAL A 121 1.20 -11.80 4.35
N ASP A 122 0.63 -12.83 3.73
CA ASP A 122 0.74 -13.06 2.30
C ASP A 122 -0.35 -12.25 1.58
N PHE A 123 0.06 -11.39 0.67
CA PHE A 123 -0.82 -10.51 -0.08
C PHE A 123 -0.93 -11.00 -1.53
N TYR A 124 -2.15 -11.20 -1.99
CA TYR A 124 -2.43 -11.71 -3.32
C TYR A 124 -3.19 -10.66 -4.12
N SER A 125 -2.54 -10.13 -5.17
CA SER A 125 -3.15 -9.20 -6.12
C SER A 125 -2.49 -9.32 -7.47
N THR A 126 -3.26 -9.17 -8.53
CA THR A 126 -2.74 -9.17 -9.90
C THR A 126 -2.19 -7.82 -10.35
N ASN A 127 -2.44 -6.74 -9.58
CA ASN A 127 -2.14 -5.39 -10.05
C ASN A 127 -1.86 -4.37 -8.94
N ALA A 128 -1.77 -4.76 -7.69
CA ALA A 128 -1.55 -3.82 -6.60
C ALA A 128 -0.16 -3.18 -6.67
N SER A 129 -0.12 -1.86 -6.52
CA SER A 129 1.10 -1.11 -6.31
C SER A 129 1.31 -0.85 -4.82
N THR A 130 2.57 -0.74 -4.42
CA THR A 130 2.97 -0.50 -3.03
C THR A 130 3.40 0.95 -2.86
N TYR A 131 2.82 1.63 -1.88
CA TYR A 131 3.13 3.01 -1.52
C TYR A 131 3.53 3.08 -0.05
N ILE A 132 4.64 3.75 0.23
CA ILE A 132 5.18 3.86 1.58
C ILE A 132 5.28 5.35 1.95
N PHE A 133 4.56 5.76 2.98
CA PHE A 133 4.53 7.13 3.45
C PHE A 133 5.33 7.26 4.76
N ILE A 134 6.31 8.14 4.73
CA ILE A 134 7.21 8.39 5.85
C ILE A 134 7.13 9.87 6.20
N ASN A 135 6.95 10.19 7.48
CA ASN A 135 7.03 11.57 7.94
C ASN A 135 8.49 12.04 7.96
N ALA A 136 8.78 13.11 7.23
CA ALA A 136 10.08 13.76 7.27
C ALA A 136 10.37 14.24 8.70
N GLY A 137 11.60 14.09 9.17
CA GLY A 137 12.02 14.45 10.53
C GLY A 137 12.26 13.26 11.44
N LYS A 138 11.91 12.05 10.98
CA LYS A 138 12.24 10.81 11.69
C LYS A 138 13.20 9.98 10.81
N GLU A 139 14.44 10.43 10.68
CA GLU A 139 15.47 9.81 9.82
C GLU A 139 15.67 8.33 10.13
N TRP A 140 15.59 7.95 11.41
CA TRP A 140 15.74 6.57 11.84
C TRP A 140 14.62 5.66 11.30
N GLN A 141 13.38 6.17 11.17
CA GLN A 141 12.27 5.43 10.57
C GLN A 141 12.50 5.20 9.08
N THR A 142 13.08 6.18 8.40
CA THR A 142 13.42 6.08 6.97
C THR A 142 14.43 4.96 6.73
N LEU A 143 15.49 4.89 7.52
CA LEU A 143 16.52 3.86 7.41
C LEU A 143 15.94 2.46 7.67
N ASP A 144 15.13 2.29 8.71
CA ASP A 144 14.49 1.01 9.01
C ASP A 144 13.56 0.55 7.88
N ILE A 145 12.77 1.45 7.31
CA ILE A 145 11.86 1.13 6.22
C ILE A 145 12.64 0.75 4.96
N MET A 146 13.72 1.46 4.63
CA MET A 146 14.56 1.13 3.47
C MET A 146 15.14 -0.28 3.55
N LEU A 147 15.52 -0.73 4.73
CA LEU A 147 16.01 -2.10 4.96
C LEU A 147 14.91 -3.15 4.80
N ASP A 148 13.66 -2.79 5.09
CA ASP A 148 12.54 -3.72 5.08
C ASP A 148 11.78 -3.75 3.75
N ILE A 149 12.02 -2.82 2.83
CA ILE A 149 11.33 -2.76 1.54
C ILE A 149 11.35 -4.10 0.79
N PRO A 150 12.50 -4.80 0.66
CA PRO A 150 12.50 -6.09 -0.01
C PRO A 150 11.59 -7.12 0.66
N GLN A 151 11.51 -7.13 1.98
CA GLN A 151 10.61 -8.04 2.72
C GLN A 151 9.15 -7.64 2.54
N ILE A 152 8.85 -6.34 2.55
CA ILE A 152 7.51 -5.82 2.31
C ILE A 152 7.03 -6.25 0.91
N LEU A 153 7.83 -5.99 -0.11
CA LEU A 153 7.49 -6.35 -1.49
C LEU A 153 7.40 -7.87 -1.68
N GLY A 154 8.22 -8.64 -0.97
CA GLY A 154 8.18 -10.10 -1.00
C GLY A 154 6.87 -10.69 -0.49
N ARG A 155 6.02 -9.92 0.21
CA ARG A 155 4.70 -10.36 0.64
C ARG A 155 3.67 -10.35 -0.49
N GLN A 156 3.91 -9.63 -1.56
CA GLN A 156 3.13 -9.73 -2.78
C GLN A 156 3.48 -11.03 -3.50
N ARG A 157 2.59 -12.02 -3.42
CA ARG A 157 2.90 -13.42 -3.78
C ARG A 157 2.61 -13.80 -5.22
N LEU A 158 1.91 -12.96 -5.99
CA LEU A 158 1.57 -13.31 -7.36
C LEU A 158 2.60 -12.79 -8.36
N ASP A 159 3.23 -13.72 -9.05
CA ASP A 159 4.23 -13.43 -10.08
C ASP A 159 3.66 -12.65 -11.26
N MET A 160 2.36 -12.80 -11.52
CA MET A 160 1.69 -12.08 -12.62
C MET A 160 1.43 -10.60 -12.32
N ASN A 161 1.62 -10.13 -11.08
CA ASN A 161 1.47 -8.72 -10.77
C ASN A 161 2.72 -7.95 -11.24
N PRO A 162 2.62 -7.12 -12.29
CA PRO A 162 3.79 -6.41 -12.82
C PRO A 162 4.31 -5.30 -11.89
N PHE A 163 3.54 -4.92 -10.87
CA PHE A 163 3.92 -3.88 -9.90
C PHE A 163 4.48 -4.45 -8.59
N ARG A 164 4.56 -5.77 -8.46
CA ARG A 164 4.88 -6.42 -7.17
C ARG A 164 6.23 -6.02 -6.56
N TYR A 165 7.21 -5.67 -7.39
CA TYR A 165 8.55 -5.28 -6.95
C TYR A 165 8.78 -3.77 -6.95
N ASP A 166 7.75 -2.99 -7.27
CA ASP A 166 7.85 -1.54 -7.32
C ASP A 166 7.29 -0.93 -6.04
N ALA A 167 8.03 0.00 -5.44
CA ALA A 167 7.58 0.79 -4.30
C ALA A 167 7.77 2.29 -4.60
N THR A 168 6.83 3.10 -4.12
CA THR A 168 6.88 4.56 -4.20
C THR A 168 6.75 5.16 -2.83
#